data_ba2beba47990aa3f50ee21d9a5260924
#
_entry.id   ba2beba47990aa3f50ee21d9a5260924
#
_cell.length_a   1.000
_cell.length_b   1.000
_cell.length_c   1.000
_cell.angle_alpha   90.00
_cell.angle_beta   90.00
_cell.angle_gamma   90.00
#
_symmetry.space_group_name_H-M   'P 1'
#
loop_
_entity.id
_entity.type
_entity.pdbx_description
1 polymer ?
#
loop_
_entity_poly.entity_id
_entity_poly.type
_entity_poly.pdbx_seq_one_letter_code
_entity_poly.pdbx_strand_id
1 'polypeptide(L)'
;TDMRGNYSTVYFRKTFNIDNPSQVGSVLLSAQIDDGFNAWINGKHVASTNVSGPKLSYDATAERSGENKDFEDYPIANVAGLIVEGKNVLTVQLLNGSLNGSSDAFFDATLKINASAGEGPSPSFPNSVFAVNAPPKIRKLSHSPKQPAEGDIVTVSALVTDTDSVDNVVLLYQIVEPGNYIRLTDSRYESDWKELSMNDSGDNGDDVAGDGYWTVQLPRSFQKNRHLIRYKIRAVDGLDKTIIVPYADDPQPNFAYYCYNGVPDWKGALRPGSTPVVNYSSETLTKVPVYHMIARESDIIGCMYNDSTGSARTYRYLASVVYEGEVYDHIRFRIKGQASTRVTGKNKIKWNFNRSHRFQARD
;
A
#
# COMPACT_ATOMS: atom_id res chain seq x y z
N THR A 1 -0.53 9.13 21.72
CA THR A 1 -1.51 10.18 21.41
C THR A 1 -1.53 11.18 22.56
N ASP A 2 -1.88 12.40 22.27
CA ASP A 2 -2.05 13.50 23.21
C ASP A 2 -3.49 13.56 23.81
N MET A 3 -4.35 12.59 23.49
CA MET A 3 -5.74 12.54 23.98
C MET A 3 -5.83 12.37 25.49
N ARG A 4 -5.05 11.45 26.04
CA ARG A 4 -5.14 11.10 27.46
C ARG A 4 -4.96 12.31 28.37
N GLY A 5 -5.98 12.59 29.16
CA GLY A 5 -6.01 13.74 30.07
C GLY A 5 -6.32 15.10 29.43
N ASN A 6 -6.46 15.16 28.10
CA ASN A 6 -6.69 16.41 27.37
C ASN A 6 -8.07 16.50 26.73
N TYR A 7 -8.48 15.47 25.99
CA TYR A 7 -9.80 15.43 25.33
C TYR A 7 -10.25 13.99 25.12
N SER A 8 -11.56 13.77 25.15
CA SER A 8 -12.20 12.46 25.02
C SER A 8 -12.78 12.21 23.62
N THR A 9 -12.84 13.23 22.77
CA THR A 9 -13.42 13.09 21.43
C THR A 9 -12.52 13.62 20.33
N VAL A 10 -12.63 13.00 19.13
CA VAL A 10 -11.97 13.46 17.89
C VAL A 10 -13.00 13.48 16.76
N TYR A 11 -12.95 14.53 15.94
CA TYR A 11 -13.82 14.67 14.78
C TYR A 11 -13.07 14.43 13.50
N PHE A 12 -13.61 13.54 12.65
CA PHE A 12 -13.13 13.28 11.30
C PHE A 12 -14.12 13.79 10.27
N ARG A 13 -13.61 14.24 9.14
CA ARG A 13 -14.43 14.67 8.01
C ARG A 13 -13.82 14.19 6.70
N LYS A 14 -14.65 13.53 5.88
CA LYS A 14 -14.28 13.07 4.54
C LYS A 14 -15.33 13.51 3.53
N THR A 15 -14.88 14.06 2.42
CA THR A 15 -15.78 14.40 1.30
C THR A 15 -15.76 13.31 0.25
N PHE A 16 -16.89 13.11 -0.42
CA PHE A 16 -17.04 12.23 -1.57
C PHE A 16 -18.05 12.84 -2.55
N ASN A 17 -17.94 12.50 -3.83
CA ASN A 17 -18.81 13.03 -4.87
C ASN A 17 -19.76 11.94 -5.39
N ILE A 18 -20.99 12.33 -5.67
CA ILE A 18 -22.02 11.50 -6.29
C ILE A 18 -22.60 12.27 -7.47
N ASP A 19 -22.49 11.70 -8.67
CA ASP A 19 -22.97 12.35 -9.89
C ASP A 19 -24.51 12.23 -10.03
N ASN A 20 -25.08 11.10 -9.59
CA ASN A 20 -26.53 10.88 -9.68
C ASN A 20 -27.06 10.19 -8.40
N PRO A 21 -27.64 10.98 -7.47
CA PRO A 21 -28.18 10.43 -6.22
C PRO A 21 -29.35 9.47 -6.41
N SER A 22 -30.11 9.58 -7.50
CA SER A 22 -31.25 8.69 -7.76
C SER A 22 -30.82 7.24 -8.06
N GLN A 23 -29.55 7.05 -8.41
CA GLN A 23 -28.96 5.72 -8.64
C GLN A 23 -28.38 5.11 -7.38
N VAL A 24 -28.37 5.79 -6.26
CA VAL A 24 -27.88 5.25 -4.99
C VAL A 24 -28.95 4.37 -4.36
N GLY A 25 -28.72 3.04 -4.36
CA GLY A 25 -29.65 2.06 -3.79
C GLY A 25 -29.40 1.76 -2.34
N SER A 26 -28.13 1.63 -1.95
CA SER A 26 -27.77 1.39 -0.56
C SER A 26 -26.44 2.06 -0.20
N VAL A 27 -26.34 2.44 1.06
CA VAL A 27 -25.11 2.97 1.65
C VAL A 27 -24.79 2.15 2.88
N LEU A 28 -23.55 1.70 2.99
CA LEU A 28 -23.05 0.88 4.09
C LEU A 28 -21.77 1.52 4.64
N LEU A 29 -21.76 1.85 5.92
CA LEU A 29 -20.55 2.21 6.63
C LEU A 29 -19.97 0.95 7.29
N SER A 30 -18.78 0.54 6.87
CA SER A 30 -18.04 -0.56 7.48
C SER A 30 -16.92 0.05 8.31
N ALA A 31 -16.92 -0.13 9.63
CA ALA A 31 -15.99 0.55 10.53
C ALA A 31 -15.38 -0.42 11.55
N GLN A 32 -14.10 -0.17 11.85
CA GLN A 32 -13.36 -0.74 12.97
C GLN A 32 -13.02 0.40 13.93
N ILE A 33 -13.38 0.25 15.20
CA ILE A 33 -13.31 1.33 16.18
C ILE A 33 -12.67 0.88 17.49
N ASP A 34 -12.17 1.86 18.20
CA ASP A 34 -11.79 1.76 19.61
C ASP A 34 -12.66 2.76 20.41
N ASP A 35 -13.43 2.21 21.31
CA ASP A 35 -14.51 2.59 22.17
C ASP A 35 -15.83 2.91 21.45
N GLY A 36 -16.12 4.12 20.97
CA GLY A 36 -17.42 4.46 20.43
C GLY A 36 -17.42 5.55 19.36
N PHE A 37 -18.47 5.63 18.53
CA PHE A 37 -18.60 6.69 17.54
C PHE A 37 -20.05 7.08 17.24
N ASN A 38 -20.17 8.29 16.70
CA ASN A 38 -21.31 8.80 15.95
C ASN A 38 -20.88 9.17 14.52
N ALA A 39 -21.70 8.89 13.51
CA ALA A 39 -21.46 9.27 12.13
C ALA A 39 -22.66 10.02 11.50
N TRP A 40 -22.34 11.00 10.68
CA TRP A 40 -23.32 11.80 9.93
C TRP A 40 -22.91 11.87 8.46
N ILE A 41 -23.91 11.83 7.59
CA ILE A 41 -23.76 12.21 6.18
C ILE A 41 -24.56 13.49 5.96
N ASN A 42 -23.93 14.52 5.42
CA ASN A 42 -24.53 15.83 5.16
C ASN A 42 -25.28 16.40 6.38
N GLY A 43 -24.74 16.18 7.59
CA GLY A 43 -25.31 16.64 8.85
C GLY A 43 -26.47 15.79 9.39
N LYS A 44 -26.92 14.77 8.68
CA LYS A 44 -27.92 13.81 9.17
C LYS A 44 -27.23 12.62 9.81
N HIS A 45 -27.62 12.25 11.02
CA HIS A 45 -27.09 11.10 11.74
C HIS A 45 -27.43 9.80 11.02
N VAL A 46 -26.44 8.92 10.83
CA VAL A 46 -26.58 7.69 10.01
C VAL A 46 -26.14 6.42 10.72
N ALA A 47 -25.21 6.50 11.66
CA ALA A 47 -24.73 5.35 12.41
C ALA A 47 -24.14 5.78 13.76
N SER A 48 -24.23 4.89 14.72
CA SER A 48 -23.55 5.04 16.03
C SER A 48 -23.36 3.67 16.69
N THR A 49 -22.36 3.58 17.53
CA THR A 49 -22.18 2.45 18.43
C THR A 49 -21.51 2.89 19.72
N ASN A 50 -21.89 2.23 20.82
CA ASN A 50 -21.35 2.44 22.16
C ASN A 50 -21.40 3.92 22.64
N VAL A 51 -22.50 4.61 22.35
CA VAL A 51 -22.74 6.01 22.71
C VAL A 51 -24.20 6.22 23.10
N SER A 52 -24.46 7.13 24.04
CA SER A 52 -25.80 7.40 24.59
C SER A 52 -26.75 8.13 23.63
N GLY A 53 -26.28 8.58 22.50
CA GLY A 53 -27.12 9.24 21.47
C GLY A 53 -26.31 10.05 20.45
N PRO A 54 -27.02 10.62 19.46
CA PRO A 54 -26.36 11.29 18.34
C PRO A 54 -25.95 12.75 18.59
N LYS A 55 -26.30 13.33 19.73
CA LYS A 55 -26.00 14.73 20.06
C LYS A 55 -25.22 14.78 21.36
N LEU A 56 -23.93 14.48 21.26
CA LEU A 56 -23.02 14.48 22.39
C LEU A 56 -22.11 15.71 22.36
N SER A 57 -21.74 16.21 23.53
CA SER A 57 -20.76 17.29 23.68
C SER A 57 -19.37 16.84 23.23
N TYR A 58 -18.48 17.79 23.05
CA TYR A 58 -17.08 17.53 22.65
C TYR A 58 -16.25 16.84 23.75
N ASP A 59 -16.73 16.86 24.97
CA ASP A 59 -16.11 16.23 26.15
C ASP A 59 -16.82 14.93 26.59
N ALA A 60 -17.78 14.45 25.81
CA ALA A 60 -18.45 13.19 26.06
C ALA A 60 -17.49 12.01 25.94
N THR A 61 -17.87 10.90 26.61
CA THR A 61 -17.17 9.62 26.51
C THR A 61 -18.07 8.54 25.92
N ALA A 62 -17.48 7.47 25.42
CA ALA A 62 -18.20 6.26 25.10
C ALA A 62 -18.82 5.63 26.36
N GLU A 63 -19.90 4.86 26.22
CA GLU A 63 -20.60 4.24 27.35
C GLU A 63 -19.77 3.15 28.03
N ARG A 64 -18.91 2.48 27.27
CA ARG A 64 -18.00 1.41 27.75
C ARG A 64 -16.69 1.49 27.01
N SER A 65 -15.60 1.15 27.68
CA SER A 65 -14.32 0.92 27.02
C SER A 65 -14.36 -0.46 26.32
N GLY A 66 -13.94 -0.53 25.08
CA GLY A 66 -13.90 -1.77 24.32
C GLY A 66 -13.39 -1.59 22.91
N GLU A 67 -12.40 -2.39 22.54
CA GLU A 67 -11.85 -2.45 21.18
C GLU A 67 -12.71 -3.36 20.30
N ASN A 68 -13.19 -2.87 19.17
CA ASN A 68 -13.67 -3.73 18.11
C ASN A 68 -12.52 -4.08 17.16
N LYS A 69 -12.08 -5.32 17.19
CA LYS A 69 -10.91 -5.80 16.43
C LYS A 69 -11.25 -6.10 14.97
N ASP A 70 -12.53 -6.21 14.64
CA ASP A 70 -13.03 -6.52 13.31
C ASP A 70 -13.85 -5.36 12.76
N PHE A 71 -14.01 -5.31 11.45
CA PHE A 71 -14.92 -4.36 10.82
C PHE A 71 -16.36 -4.80 11.07
N GLU A 72 -17.14 -3.91 11.65
CA GLU A 72 -18.60 -4.05 11.75
C GLU A 72 -19.30 -3.23 10.66
N ASP A 73 -20.39 -3.78 10.15
CA ASP A 73 -21.18 -3.18 9.09
C ASP A 73 -22.40 -2.44 9.67
N TYR A 74 -22.54 -1.16 9.35
CA TYR A 74 -23.63 -0.27 9.72
C TYR A 74 -24.44 0.11 8.48
N PRO A 75 -25.51 -0.63 8.12
CA PRO A 75 -26.38 -0.29 7.00
C PRO A 75 -27.09 1.04 7.26
N ILE A 76 -27.01 1.95 6.28
CA ILE A 76 -27.63 3.28 6.38
C ILE A 76 -29.00 3.22 5.75
N ALA A 77 -30.03 3.41 6.59
CA ALA A 77 -31.42 3.47 6.15
C ALA A 77 -31.77 4.84 5.54
N ASN A 78 -32.84 4.86 4.76
CA ASN A 78 -33.41 6.09 4.19
C ASN A 78 -32.41 6.95 3.40
N VAL A 79 -31.75 6.32 2.43
CA VAL A 79 -30.74 6.95 1.58
C VAL A 79 -31.32 8.09 0.73
N ALA A 80 -32.62 8.04 0.41
CA ALA A 80 -33.33 9.08 -0.34
C ALA A 80 -33.28 10.42 0.42
N GLY A 81 -32.75 11.45 -0.24
CA GLY A 81 -32.57 12.78 0.34
C GLY A 81 -31.47 12.90 1.41
N LEU A 82 -30.70 11.83 1.64
CA LEU A 82 -29.49 11.84 2.44
C LEU A 82 -28.27 12.21 1.59
N ILE A 83 -28.17 11.62 0.41
CA ILE A 83 -27.11 11.85 -0.57
C ILE A 83 -27.60 12.90 -1.57
N VAL A 84 -26.73 13.85 -1.89
CA VAL A 84 -27.01 14.91 -2.87
C VAL A 84 -26.07 14.80 -4.07
N GLU A 85 -26.47 15.39 -5.18
CA GLU A 85 -25.59 15.51 -6.35
C GLU A 85 -24.35 16.35 -6.02
N GLY A 86 -23.21 15.96 -6.56
CA GLY A 86 -21.93 16.59 -6.30
C GLY A 86 -21.36 16.20 -4.94
N LYS A 87 -20.92 17.19 -4.20
CA LYS A 87 -20.13 17.02 -2.98
C LYS A 87 -20.97 16.63 -1.77
N ASN A 88 -20.68 15.47 -1.19
CA ASN A 88 -21.24 14.99 0.06
C ASN A 88 -20.15 14.94 1.15
N VAL A 89 -20.54 14.93 2.42
CA VAL A 89 -19.63 14.94 3.56
C VAL A 89 -20.01 13.86 4.56
N LEU A 90 -19.11 12.94 4.82
CA LEU A 90 -19.13 12.05 5.98
C LEU A 90 -18.41 12.74 7.14
N THR A 91 -19.05 12.84 8.29
CA THR A 91 -18.47 13.35 9.54
C THR A 91 -18.59 12.27 10.60
N VAL A 92 -17.54 12.09 11.39
CA VAL A 92 -17.50 11.13 12.49
C VAL A 92 -17.01 11.84 13.74
N GLN A 93 -17.70 11.61 14.86
CA GLN A 93 -17.22 11.87 16.22
C GLN A 93 -16.80 10.55 16.81
N LEU A 94 -15.51 10.37 17.04
CA LEU A 94 -14.94 9.25 17.78
C LEU A 94 -14.90 9.61 19.25
N LEU A 95 -15.34 8.70 20.11
CA LEU A 95 -15.39 8.89 21.54
C LEU A 95 -14.53 7.84 22.25
N ASN A 96 -13.73 8.31 23.17
CA ASN A 96 -12.91 7.48 24.04
C ASN A 96 -13.72 7.10 25.29
N GLY A 97 -13.49 5.91 25.84
CA GLY A 97 -14.21 5.38 27.02
C GLY A 97 -13.98 6.17 28.30
N SER A 98 -12.84 6.87 28.42
CA SER A 98 -12.60 7.81 29.51
C SER A 98 -11.50 8.81 29.20
N LEU A 99 -11.55 9.99 29.83
CA LEU A 99 -10.53 11.03 29.66
C LEU A 99 -9.14 10.60 30.15
N ASN A 100 -9.07 9.87 31.25
CA ASN A 100 -7.81 9.54 31.93
C ASN A 100 -7.42 8.06 31.82
N GLY A 101 -8.36 7.17 31.57
CA GLY A 101 -8.19 5.72 31.65
C GLY A 101 -7.79 5.06 30.35
N SER A 102 -8.26 5.57 29.22
CA SER A 102 -7.92 5.04 27.92
C SER A 102 -6.61 5.63 27.40
N SER A 103 -5.79 4.80 26.75
CA SER A 103 -4.45 5.18 26.29
C SER A 103 -4.36 5.35 24.78
N ASP A 104 -5.43 5.01 24.06
CA ASP A 104 -5.50 4.93 22.61
C ASP A 104 -6.90 5.29 22.10
N ALA A 105 -6.99 5.57 20.84
CA ALA A 105 -8.21 5.72 20.07
C ALA A 105 -7.93 5.30 18.63
N PHE A 106 -8.81 4.56 18.04
CA PHE A 106 -8.67 4.04 16.70
C PHE A 106 -9.98 4.14 15.94
N PHE A 107 -9.89 4.61 14.71
CA PHE A 107 -11.00 4.61 13.77
C PHE A 107 -10.48 4.33 12.35
N ASP A 108 -10.98 3.26 11.75
CA ASP A 108 -10.78 2.95 10.34
C ASP A 108 -12.14 2.61 9.73
N ALA A 109 -12.49 3.22 8.60
CA ALA A 109 -13.80 3.02 7.99
C ALA A 109 -13.80 3.09 6.48
N THR A 110 -14.71 2.35 5.88
CA THR A 110 -15.02 2.37 4.45
C THR A 110 -16.49 2.67 4.27
N LEU A 111 -16.82 3.67 3.46
CA LEU A 111 -18.18 3.95 3.02
C LEU A 111 -18.40 3.28 1.66
N LYS A 112 -19.25 2.24 1.63
CA LYS A 112 -19.64 1.52 0.41
C LYS A 112 -20.96 2.09 -0.07
N ILE A 113 -21.01 2.54 -1.32
CA ILE A 113 -22.21 3.08 -1.95
C ILE A 113 -22.51 2.21 -3.16
N ASN A 114 -23.64 1.51 -3.12
CA ASN A 114 -24.08 0.66 -4.21
C ASN A 114 -25.19 1.35 -4.98
N ALA A 115 -25.19 1.15 -6.29
CA ALA A 115 -26.33 1.59 -7.10
C ALA A 115 -27.62 0.95 -6.58
N SER A 116 -28.73 1.66 -6.70
CA SER A 116 -30.04 1.02 -6.52
C SER A 116 -30.08 -0.18 -7.46
N ALA A 117 -30.50 -1.32 -6.96
CA ALA A 117 -30.94 -2.38 -7.82
C ALA A 117 -32.14 -1.82 -8.62
N GLY A 118 -31.85 -1.13 -9.71
CA GLY A 118 -32.79 -1.01 -10.82
C GLY A 118 -33.17 -2.44 -11.13
N GLU A 119 -34.40 -2.68 -11.47
CA GLU A 119 -34.96 -4.00 -11.82
C GLU A 119 -33.87 -4.85 -12.40
N GLY A 120 -33.58 -6.01 -11.77
CA GLY A 120 -32.39 -6.81 -12.05
C GLY A 120 -32.21 -7.00 -13.56
N PRO A 121 -31.03 -7.39 -14.06
CA PRO A 121 -30.68 -7.28 -15.46
C PRO A 121 -31.84 -7.75 -16.33
N SER A 122 -32.57 -6.78 -16.84
CA SER A 122 -33.60 -7.05 -17.86
C SER A 122 -32.84 -7.59 -19.07
N PRO A 123 -33.18 -8.73 -19.66
CA PRO A 123 -32.56 -9.22 -20.89
C PRO A 123 -32.56 -8.20 -22.04
N SER A 124 -33.32 -7.13 -21.87
CA SER A 124 -33.54 -6.08 -22.89
C SER A 124 -32.80 -4.78 -22.65
N PHE A 125 -32.08 -4.63 -21.54
CA PHE A 125 -31.31 -3.40 -21.23
C PHE A 125 -29.87 -3.72 -20.87
N PRO A 126 -28.89 -2.88 -21.29
CA PRO A 126 -27.51 -3.01 -20.86
C PRO A 126 -27.43 -2.94 -19.33
N ASN A 127 -26.53 -3.77 -18.75
CA ASN A 127 -26.21 -3.73 -17.33
C ASN A 127 -25.75 -2.30 -16.97
N SER A 128 -26.05 -1.83 -15.75
CA SER A 128 -25.62 -0.51 -15.24
C SER A 128 -24.09 -0.31 -15.26
N VAL A 129 -23.32 -1.39 -15.34
CA VAL A 129 -21.85 -1.39 -15.52
C VAL A 129 -21.44 -1.68 -16.97
N PHE A 130 -22.38 -1.64 -17.92
CA PHE A 130 -22.07 -1.84 -19.33
C PHE A 130 -21.24 -0.65 -19.83
N ALA A 131 -20.04 -0.95 -20.27
CA ALA A 131 -19.21 -0.04 -21.04
C ALA A 131 -19.21 -0.51 -22.49
N VAL A 132 -19.43 0.42 -23.43
CA VAL A 132 -19.35 0.12 -24.88
C VAL A 132 -17.95 -0.40 -25.24
N ASN A 133 -16.96 0.14 -24.55
CA ASN A 133 -15.59 -0.31 -24.60
C ASN A 133 -15.02 -0.42 -23.18
N ALA A 134 -14.41 -1.55 -22.86
CA ALA A 134 -13.68 -1.79 -21.62
C ALA A 134 -12.17 -1.76 -21.89
N PRO A 135 -11.34 -1.21 -21.00
CA PRO A 135 -9.90 -1.19 -21.21
C PRO A 135 -9.31 -2.62 -21.26
N PRO A 136 -8.11 -2.78 -21.85
CA PRO A 136 -7.43 -4.07 -21.94
C PRO A 136 -7.28 -4.79 -20.60
N LYS A 137 -7.24 -6.11 -20.66
CA LYS A 137 -7.00 -6.96 -19.49
C LYS A 137 -5.56 -7.39 -19.43
N ILE A 138 -4.84 -7.00 -18.38
CA ILE A 138 -3.44 -7.38 -18.14
C ILE A 138 -3.41 -8.51 -17.11
N ARG A 139 -2.77 -9.64 -17.44
CA ARG A 139 -2.69 -10.84 -16.60
C ARG A 139 -1.32 -11.48 -16.73
N LYS A 140 -1.04 -12.48 -15.87
CA LYS A 140 0.17 -13.33 -15.91
C LYS A 140 1.46 -12.50 -16.04
N LEU A 141 1.49 -11.36 -15.37
CA LEU A 141 2.67 -10.53 -15.37
C LEU A 141 3.81 -11.23 -14.61
N SER A 142 4.97 -11.23 -15.22
CA SER A 142 6.18 -11.81 -14.65
C SER A 142 7.43 -11.09 -15.12
N HIS A 143 8.52 -11.27 -14.38
CA HIS A 143 9.86 -10.92 -14.84
C HIS A 143 10.82 -12.07 -14.56
N SER A 144 11.84 -12.18 -15.40
CA SER A 144 12.87 -13.20 -15.28
C SER A 144 14.25 -12.63 -15.63
N PRO A 145 15.31 -12.95 -14.86
CA PRO A 145 15.29 -13.73 -13.62
C PRO A 145 14.62 -12.99 -12.47
N LYS A 146 14.10 -13.72 -11.47
CA LYS A 146 13.40 -13.15 -10.31
C LYS A 146 14.28 -12.21 -9.49
N GLN A 147 15.56 -12.52 -9.34
CA GLN A 147 16.57 -11.70 -8.70
C GLN A 147 17.80 -11.64 -9.60
N PRO A 148 17.88 -10.66 -10.51
CA PRO A 148 19.01 -10.54 -11.42
C PRO A 148 20.30 -10.11 -10.70
N ALA A 149 21.44 -10.54 -11.26
CA ALA A 149 22.73 -9.99 -10.94
C ALA A 149 23.05 -8.79 -11.85
N GLU A 150 24.14 -8.10 -11.53
CA GLU A 150 24.60 -6.97 -12.35
C GLU A 150 24.93 -7.41 -13.78
N GLY A 151 24.39 -6.68 -14.75
CA GLY A 151 24.60 -6.95 -16.17
C GLY A 151 23.72 -8.06 -16.75
N ASP A 152 22.84 -8.68 -15.97
CA ASP A 152 21.86 -9.62 -16.51
C ASP A 152 20.89 -8.95 -17.48
N ILE A 153 20.28 -9.73 -18.36
CA ILE A 153 19.09 -9.31 -19.11
C ILE A 153 17.88 -9.63 -18.23
N VAL A 154 17.02 -8.67 -18.02
CA VAL A 154 15.73 -8.90 -17.38
C VAL A 154 14.63 -8.77 -18.43
N THR A 155 13.85 -9.82 -18.59
CA THR A 155 12.68 -9.84 -19.46
C THR A 155 11.42 -9.66 -18.61
N VAL A 156 10.58 -8.69 -18.96
CA VAL A 156 9.24 -8.52 -18.37
C VAL A 156 8.22 -8.91 -19.42
N SER A 157 7.26 -9.75 -19.03
CA SER A 157 6.20 -10.26 -19.89
C SER A 157 4.85 -10.17 -19.21
N ALA A 158 3.80 -9.90 -19.98
CA ALA A 158 2.42 -9.88 -19.52
C ALA A 158 1.48 -10.33 -20.64
N LEU A 159 0.48 -11.13 -20.30
CA LEU A 159 -0.63 -11.45 -21.19
C LEU A 159 -1.60 -10.26 -21.21
N VAL A 160 -1.69 -9.58 -22.36
CA VAL A 160 -2.59 -8.45 -22.57
C VAL A 160 -3.60 -8.82 -23.64
N THR A 161 -4.89 -8.74 -23.30
CA THR A 161 -5.97 -9.11 -24.20
C THR A 161 -7.08 -8.08 -24.17
N ASP A 162 -7.67 -7.83 -25.33
CA ASP A 162 -8.85 -7.00 -25.49
C ASP A 162 -9.77 -7.53 -26.58
N THR A 163 -11.05 -7.15 -26.56
CA THR A 163 -12.04 -7.49 -27.60
C THR A 163 -11.92 -6.61 -28.83
N ASP A 164 -11.42 -5.39 -28.65
CA ASP A 164 -11.32 -4.34 -29.66
C ASP A 164 -9.87 -4.14 -30.13
N SER A 165 -9.02 -5.12 -29.97
CA SER A 165 -7.56 -5.13 -30.17
C SER A 165 -6.77 -4.42 -29.07
N VAL A 166 -5.50 -4.79 -28.96
CA VAL A 166 -4.51 -4.07 -28.15
C VAL A 166 -3.65 -3.25 -29.10
N ASP A 167 -3.66 -1.93 -28.90
CA ASP A 167 -2.91 -1.01 -29.78
C ASP A 167 -1.48 -0.78 -29.29
N ASN A 168 -1.32 -0.54 -27.99
CA ASN A 168 -0.02 -0.22 -27.42
C ASN A 168 0.14 -0.74 -26.00
N VAL A 169 1.31 -1.34 -25.71
CA VAL A 169 1.69 -1.74 -24.36
C VAL A 169 3.07 -1.19 -24.02
N VAL A 170 3.15 -0.54 -22.88
CA VAL A 170 4.35 0.16 -22.43
C VAL A 170 4.69 -0.26 -21.01
N LEU A 171 5.95 -0.60 -20.79
CA LEU A 171 6.54 -0.72 -19.45
C LEU A 171 6.95 0.66 -18.96
N LEU A 172 6.36 1.10 -17.85
CA LEU A 172 6.81 2.26 -17.10
C LEU A 172 7.83 1.77 -16.07
N TYR A 173 9.02 2.36 -15.98
CA TYR A 173 10.03 1.96 -15.02
C TYR A 173 10.62 3.13 -14.23
N GLN A 174 11.07 2.84 -13.01
CA GLN A 174 11.76 3.78 -12.12
C GLN A 174 12.93 3.05 -11.46
N ILE A 175 14.13 3.63 -11.53
CA ILE A 175 15.34 3.08 -10.90
C ILE A 175 15.56 3.77 -9.56
N VAL A 176 15.65 2.97 -8.51
CA VAL A 176 15.97 3.42 -7.15
C VAL A 176 17.38 2.98 -6.82
N GLU A 177 18.28 3.95 -6.73
CA GLU A 177 19.68 3.71 -6.39
C GLU A 177 19.88 3.47 -4.89
N PRO A 178 20.96 2.78 -4.50
CA PRO A 178 21.30 2.61 -3.08
C PRO A 178 21.38 3.93 -2.32
N GLY A 179 20.71 4.01 -1.17
CA GLY A 179 20.66 5.23 -0.33
C GLY A 179 19.65 6.29 -0.79
N ASN A 180 19.12 6.20 -2.01
CA ASN A 180 18.20 7.16 -2.62
C ASN A 180 16.75 6.65 -2.70
N TYR A 181 16.30 5.95 -1.68
CA TYR A 181 14.94 5.41 -1.67
C TYR A 181 13.88 6.48 -1.94
N ILE A 182 13.03 6.24 -2.94
CA ILE A 182 11.93 7.11 -3.34
C ILE A 182 10.67 6.63 -2.64
N ARG A 183 10.07 7.46 -1.79
CA ARG A 183 8.83 7.16 -1.06
C ARG A 183 7.63 7.47 -1.94
N LEU A 184 6.47 6.85 -1.67
CA LEU A 184 5.19 7.21 -2.33
C LEU A 184 4.83 8.69 -2.16
N THR A 185 5.26 9.31 -1.07
CA THR A 185 4.98 10.72 -0.76
C THR A 185 5.96 11.70 -1.40
N ASP A 186 7.00 11.21 -2.07
CA ASP A 186 7.95 12.07 -2.77
C ASP A 186 7.42 12.43 -4.15
N SER A 187 7.56 13.66 -4.59
CA SER A 187 7.20 14.09 -5.95
C SER A 187 7.89 13.26 -7.04
N ARG A 188 9.10 12.80 -6.79
CA ARG A 188 9.86 11.90 -7.67
C ARG A 188 9.15 10.57 -7.93
N TYR A 189 8.30 10.10 -7.01
CA TYR A 189 7.54 8.87 -7.26
C TYR A 189 6.58 9.04 -8.45
N GLU A 190 6.01 10.22 -8.63
CA GLU A 190 5.11 10.50 -9.76
C GLU A 190 5.88 10.95 -11.02
N SER A 191 6.99 11.70 -10.86
CA SER A 191 7.68 12.34 -11.99
C SER A 191 8.75 11.47 -12.68
N ASP A 192 9.34 10.51 -11.98
CA ASP A 192 10.56 9.83 -12.44
C ASP A 192 10.28 8.50 -13.18
N TRP A 193 9.06 8.31 -13.67
CA TRP A 193 8.72 7.18 -14.52
C TRP A 193 9.18 7.40 -15.95
N LYS A 194 9.89 6.41 -16.51
CA LYS A 194 10.33 6.37 -17.89
C LYS A 194 9.64 5.22 -18.61
N GLU A 195 9.65 5.22 -19.94
CA GLU A 195 8.90 4.28 -20.76
C GLU A 195 9.82 3.41 -21.62
N LEU A 196 9.41 2.14 -21.80
CA LEU A 196 9.93 1.20 -22.78
C LEU A 196 8.74 0.54 -23.47
N SER A 197 8.74 0.53 -24.81
CA SER A 197 7.71 -0.18 -25.57
C SER A 197 7.86 -1.68 -25.38
N MET A 198 6.75 -2.36 -25.16
CA MET A 198 6.64 -3.82 -25.17
C MET A 198 6.19 -4.27 -26.56
N ASN A 199 6.48 -5.50 -26.95
CA ASN A 199 6.08 -6.06 -28.23
C ASN A 199 5.50 -7.47 -28.07
N ASP A 200 4.70 -7.88 -29.06
CA ASP A 200 4.14 -9.22 -29.26
C ASP A 200 4.46 -9.66 -30.70
N SER A 201 5.77 -9.63 -31.03
CA SER A 201 6.27 -9.80 -32.43
C SER A 201 7.14 -11.04 -32.61
N GLY A 202 7.35 -11.85 -31.57
CA GLY A 202 8.18 -13.05 -31.61
C GLY A 202 9.68 -12.73 -31.59
N ASP A 203 10.08 -11.53 -31.10
CA ASP A 203 11.47 -11.11 -30.99
C ASP A 203 11.73 -10.35 -29.69
N ASN A 204 12.99 -9.93 -29.44
CA ASN A 204 13.38 -9.13 -28.27
C ASN A 204 12.89 -9.68 -26.91
N GLY A 205 12.87 -11.02 -26.78
CA GLY A 205 12.45 -11.72 -25.57
C GLY A 205 11.01 -12.21 -25.60
N ASP A 206 10.28 -11.90 -26.66
CA ASP A 206 9.02 -12.52 -26.99
C ASP A 206 9.26 -13.81 -27.80
N ASP A 207 8.62 -14.91 -27.40
CA ASP A 207 8.87 -16.22 -28.00
C ASP A 207 7.95 -16.51 -29.19
N VAL A 208 6.73 -15.95 -29.19
CA VAL A 208 5.70 -16.29 -30.22
C VAL A 208 4.88 -15.06 -30.59
N ALA A 209 5.03 -14.62 -31.82
CA ALA A 209 4.28 -13.48 -32.35
C ALA A 209 2.76 -13.68 -32.31
N GLY A 210 2.04 -12.70 -31.80
CA GLY A 210 0.57 -12.64 -31.81
C GLY A 210 -0.13 -13.57 -30.81
N ASP A 211 0.58 -14.05 -29.80
CA ASP A 211 -0.02 -14.91 -28.76
C ASP A 211 -0.60 -14.12 -27.56
N GLY A 212 -0.47 -12.79 -27.61
CA GLY A 212 -0.94 -11.86 -26.61
C GLY A 212 0.02 -11.65 -25.44
N TYR A 213 1.19 -12.32 -25.42
CA TYR A 213 2.24 -12.05 -24.44
C TYR A 213 3.11 -10.88 -24.91
N TRP A 214 2.85 -9.73 -24.39
CA TRP A 214 3.64 -8.54 -24.61
C TRP A 214 4.89 -8.57 -23.75
N THR A 215 6.06 -8.41 -24.37
CA THR A 215 7.35 -8.63 -23.72
C THR A 215 8.30 -7.47 -23.99
N VAL A 216 9.20 -7.19 -23.05
CA VAL A 216 10.31 -6.26 -23.20
C VAL A 216 11.54 -6.72 -22.44
N GLN A 217 12.70 -6.58 -23.04
CA GLN A 217 13.99 -6.77 -22.36
C GLN A 217 14.52 -5.43 -21.85
N LEU A 218 14.73 -5.35 -20.54
CA LEU A 218 15.33 -4.18 -19.92
C LEU A 218 16.85 -4.14 -20.21
N PRO A 219 17.39 -2.97 -20.56
CA PRO A 219 18.82 -2.81 -20.84
C PRO A 219 19.70 -3.33 -19.69
N ARG A 220 20.78 -4.05 -20.03
CA ARG A 220 21.77 -4.55 -19.08
C ARG A 220 22.33 -3.46 -18.16
N SER A 221 22.43 -2.23 -18.67
CA SER A 221 22.90 -1.05 -17.92
C SER A 221 22.02 -0.64 -16.75
N PHE A 222 20.75 -1.10 -16.70
CA PHE A 222 19.85 -0.86 -15.57
C PHE A 222 20.17 -1.79 -14.39
N GLN A 223 20.71 -2.98 -14.71
CA GLN A 223 21.04 -4.01 -13.74
C GLN A 223 22.39 -3.69 -13.10
N LYS A 224 22.37 -2.78 -12.13
CA LYS A 224 23.54 -2.51 -11.28
C LYS A 224 23.32 -3.09 -9.91
N ASN A 225 24.39 -3.61 -9.32
CA ASN A 225 24.32 -4.20 -7.98
C ASN A 225 23.66 -3.25 -6.97
N ARG A 226 22.66 -3.75 -6.24
CA ARG A 226 21.87 -3.06 -5.23
C ARG A 226 20.89 -2.00 -5.76
N HIS A 227 20.59 -1.97 -7.06
CA HIS A 227 19.49 -1.20 -7.59
C HIS A 227 18.15 -1.92 -7.36
N LEU A 228 17.13 -1.16 -6.96
CA LEU A 228 15.74 -1.60 -6.98
C LEU A 228 15.08 -1.00 -8.23
N ILE A 229 14.58 -1.86 -9.09
CA ILE A 229 13.89 -1.45 -10.30
C ILE A 229 12.40 -1.67 -10.09
N ARG A 230 11.63 -0.59 -10.11
CA ARG A 230 10.17 -0.57 -10.08
C ARG A 230 9.62 -0.51 -11.48
N TYR A 231 8.45 -1.13 -11.68
CA TYR A 231 7.78 -1.04 -12.96
C TYR A 231 6.27 -1.15 -12.84
N LYS A 232 5.57 -0.61 -13.86
CA LYS A 232 4.13 -0.70 -14.09
C LYS A 232 3.92 -1.05 -15.54
N ILE A 233 2.76 -1.59 -15.90
CA ILE A 233 2.40 -1.78 -17.31
C ILE A 233 1.20 -0.91 -17.63
N ARG A 234 1.31 -0.15 -18.71
CA ARG A 234 0.22 0.60 -19.33
C ARG A 234 -0.14 -0.06 -20.64
N ALA A 235 -1.42 -0.35 -20.84
CA ALA A 235 -1.95 -0.86 -22.09
C ALA A 235 -3.08 0.03 -22.59
N VAL A 236 -3.15 0.19 -23.90
CA VAL A 236 -4.16 0.98 -24.64
C VAL A 236 -4.79 0.07 -25.66
N ASP A 237 -6.12 0.12 -25.80
CA ASP A 237 -6.85 -0.59 -26.84
C ASP A 237 -6.99 0.24 -28.11
N GLY A 238 -7.56 -0.38 -29.18
CA GLY A 238 -7.80 0.28 -30.46
C GLY A 238 -8.84 1.40 -30.42
N LEU A 239 -9.50 1.64 -29.29
CA LEU A 239 -10.49 2.69 -29.05
C LEU A 239 -10.04 3.69 -27.95
N ASP A 240 -8.73 3.80 -27.72
CA ASP A 240 -8.08 4.73 -26.78
C ASP A 240 -8.41 4.54 -25.29
N LYS A 241 -8.94 3.38 -24.89
CA LYS A 241 -9.07 3.07 -23.47
C LYS A 241 -7.76 2.59 -22.89
N THR A 242 -7.41 3.13 -21.76
CA THR A 242 -6.12 2.90 -21.10
C THR A 242 -6.31 2.24 -19.74
N ILE A 243 -5.41 1.30 -19.42
CA ILE A 243 -5.27 0.73 -18.09
C ILE A 243 -3.79 0.78 -17.67
N ILE A 244 -3.56 0.98 -16.38
CA ILE A 244 -2.24 0.86 -15.75
C ILE A 244 -2.35 -0.14 -14.60
N VAL A 245 -1.43 -1.08 -14.52
CA VAL A 245 -1.32 -2.01 -13.40
C VAL A 245 0.06 -1.92 -12.75
N PRO A 246 0.16 -2.05 -11.39
CA PRO A 246 -0.93 -2.11 -10.42
C PRO A 246 -1.76 -0.84 -10.42
N TYR A 247 -2.98 -0.90 -9.88
CA TYR A 247 -3.82 0.28 -9.74
C TYR A 247 -3.20 1.32 -8.78
N ALA A 248 -3.53 2.59 -8.98
CA ALA A 248 -2.96 3.68 -8.20
C ALA A 248 -3.34 3.64 -6.71
N ASP A 249 -4.47 3.01 -6.38
CA ASP A 249 -4.96 2.81 -5.01
C ASP A 249 -4.45 1.51 -4.35
N ASP A 250 -3.66 0.70 -5.07
CA ASP A 250 -2.97 -0.44 -4.46
C ASP A 250 -1.94 0.06 -3.42
N PRO A 251 -1.87 -0.53 -2.22
CA PRO A 251 -0.84 -0.20 -1.24
C PRO A 251 0.60 -0.40 -1.73
N GLN A 252 0.80 -1.20 -2.77
CA GLN A 252 2.05 -1.32 -3.52
C GLN A 252 1.76 -1.04 -5.01
N PRO A 253 1.67 0.26 -5.42
CA PRO A 253 1.21 0.64 -6.76
C PRO A 253 2.31 0.52 -7.83
N ASN A 254 3.21 -0.43 -7.66
CA ASN A 254 4.23 -0.85 -8.62
C ASN A 254 4.66 -2.29 -8.35
N PHE A 255 5.08 -2.99 -9.38
CA PHE A 255 5.93 -4.17 -9.26
C PHE A 255 7.38 -3.76 -9.07
N ALA A 256 8.22 -4.68 -8.59
CA ALA A 256 9.64 -4.40 -8.43
C ALA A 256 10.47 -5.68 -8.44
N TYR A 257 11.74 -5.54 -8.83
CA TYR A 257 12.79 -6.52 -8.58
C TYR A 257 14.05 -5.83 -8.07
N TYR A 258 14.91 -6.61 -7.45
CA TYR A 258 16.15 -6.12 -6.85
C TYR A 258 17.35 -6.79 -7.50
N CYS A 259 18.24 -5.99 -8.10
CA CYS A 259 19.49 -6.46 -8.67
C CYS A 259 20.54 -6.65 -7.59
N TYR A 260 21.13 -7.84 -7.51
CA TYR A 260 22.01 -8.17 -6.41
C TYR A 260 23.04 -9.26 -6.74
N ASN A 261 24.32 -8.96 -6.53
CA ASN A 261 25.45 -9.88 -6.83
C ASN A 261 25.75 -10.90 -5.74
N GLY A 262 24.86 -11.05 -4.74
CA GLY A 262 25.08 -11.94 -3.60
C GLY A 262 25.62 -11.21 -2.36
N VAL A 263 25.59 -11.90 -1.23
CA VAL A 263 26.03 -11.37 0.08
C VAL A 263 27.55 -11.21 0.07
N PRO A 264 28.08 -9.98 0.27
CA PRO A 264 29.53 -9.81 0.37
C PRO A 264 30.05 -10.29 1.72
N ASP A 265 31.35 -10.55 1.79
CA ASP A 265 32.04 -10.68 3.07
C ASP A 265 31.85 -9.42 3.91
N TRP A 266 31.70 -9.59 5.20
CA TRP A 266 31.54 -8.48 6.13
C TRP A 266 32.54 -8.52 7.27
N LYS A 267 33.13 -7.36 7.59
CA LYS A 267 34.02 -7.19 8.74
C LYS A 267 33.34 -6.33 9.80
N GLY A 268 33.34 -6.79 11.02
CA GLY A 268 32.76 -6.01 12.10
C GLY A 268 33.12 -6.56 13.48
N ALA A 269 32.90 -5.74 14.49
CA ALA A 269 33.04 -6.08 15.88
C ALA A 269 31.68 -6.19 16.55
N LEU A 270 31.47 -7.12 17.45
CA LEU A 270 30.25 -7.25 18.24
C LEU A 270 29.96 -5.96 19.05
N ARG A 271 31.05 -5.37 19.55
CA ARG A 271 31.03 -4.06 20.23
C ARG A 271 32.21 -3.26 19.69
N PRO A 272 31.98 -2.32 18.76
CA PRO A 272 33.03 -1.48 18.22
C PRO A 272 33.83 -0.77 19.32
N GLY A 273 35.16 -0.84 19.24
CA GLY A 273 36.09 -0.32 20.25
C GLY A 273 36.29 -1.20 21.50
N SER A 274 35.49 -2.27 21.69
CA SER A 274 35.57 -3.13 22.88
C SER A 274 35.86 -4.60 22.55
N THR A 275 35.47 -5.08 21.37
CA THR A 275 35.74 -6.45 20.92
C THR A 275 36.53 -6.44 19.62
N PRO A 276 37.34 -7.50 19.34
CA PRO A 276 38.06 -7.60 18.08
C PRO A 276 37.16 -7.55 16.86
N VAL A 277 37.68 -7.00 15.78
CA VAL A 277 37.05 -7.09 14.47
C VAL A 277 37.18 -8.52 13.95
N VAL A 278 36.04 -9.10 13.55
CA VAL A 278 35.97 -10.45 12.97
C VAL A 278 35.54 -10.33 11.51
N ASN A 279 36.13 -11.17 10.65
CA ASN A 279 35.71 -11.30 9.26
C ASN A 279 34.67 -12.44 9.16
N TYR A 280 33.51 -12.14 8.61
CA TYR A 280 32.46 -13.09 8.32
C TYR A 280 32.37 -13.28 6.81
N SER A 281 32.66 -14.49 6.35
CA SER A 281 32.57 -14.82 4.93
C SER A 281 31.12 -14.82 4.47
N SER A 282 30.92 -14.54 3.17
CA SER A 282 29.65 -14.68 2.49
C SER A 282 28.99 -16.04 2.75
N GLU A 283 29.74 -17.11 2.68
CA GLU A 283 29.28 -18.47 2.98
C GLU A 283 28.72 -18.60 4.41
N THR A 284 29.37 -17.97 5.40
CA THR A 284 28.86 -17.95 6.78
C THR A 284 27.59 -17.14 6.93
N LEU A 285 27.51 -15.97 6.26
CA LEU A 285 26.39 -15.06 6.35
C LEU A 285 25.13 -15.62 5.67
N THR A 286 25.29 -16.45 4.64
CA THR A 286 24.19 -17.08 3.90
C THR A 286 23.64 -18.36 4.54
N LYS A 287 24.24 -18.83 5.64
CA LYS A 287 23.70 -19.96 6.44
C LYS A 287 22.41 -19.62 7.19
N VAL A 288 22.03 -18.34 7.22
CA VAL A 288 20.78 -17.84 7.78
C VAL A 288 20.02 -17.04 6.71
N PRO A 289 18.69 -16.93 6.83
CA PRO A 289 17.90 -16.14 5.88
C PRO A 289 18.42 -14.70 5.78
N VAL A 290 18.61 -14.23 4.55
CA VAL A 290 19.11 -12.89 4.25
C VAL A 290 17.93 -11.98 3.86
N TYR A 291 17.83 -10.85 4.55
CA TYR A 291 16.85 -9.81 4.26
C TYR A 291 17.58 -8.54 3.83
N HIS A 292 17.20 -7.98 2.68
CA HIS A 292 17.73 -6.70 2.23
C HIS A 292 16.71 -5.61 2.56
N MET A 293 17.13 -4.62 3.33
CA MET A 293 16.31 -3.44 3.62
C MET A 293 16.83 -2.27 2.79
N ILE A 294 15.95 -1.69 1.97
CA ILE A 294 16.24 -0.56 1.10
C ILE A 294 15.48 0.63 1.63
N ALA A 295 16.19 1.61 2.16
CA ALA A 295 15.65 2.81 2.77
C ALA A 295 16.61 3.99 2.54
N ARG A 296 16.17 5.20 2.86
CA ARG A 296 17.09 6.34 2.93
C ARG A 296 18.06 6.17 4.11
N GLU A 297 19.30 6.54 3.91
CA GLU A 297 20.28 6.52 4.99
C GLU A 297 19.83 7.34 6.20
N SER A 298 19.27 8.51 5.97
CA SER A 298 18.68 9.36 7.03
C SER A 298 17.59 8.66 7.83
N ASP A 299 16.78 7.81 7.20
CA ASP A 299 15.73 7.04 7.86
C ASP A 299 16.30 5.90 8.71
N ILE A 300 17.35 5.26 8.22
CA ILE A 300 18.05 4.22 8.98
C ILE A 300 18.72 4.85 10.19
N ILE A 301 19.44 5.96 10.00
CA ILE A 301 20.09 6.70 11.09
C ILE A 301 19.02 7.18 12.09
N GLY A 302 17.95 7.81 11.61
CA GLY A 302 16.84 8.24 12.45
C GLY A 302 16.21 7.10 13.24
N CYS A 303 15.98 5.95 12.61
CA CYS A 303 15.43 4.78 13.27
C CYS A 303 16.35 4.19 14.35
N MET A 304 17.67 4.14 14.08
CA MET A 304 18.64 3.44 14.93
C MET A 304 19.18 4.30 16.06
N TYR A 305 19.32 5.62 15.84
CA TYR A 305 20.05 6.51 16.74
C TYR A 305 19.20 7.64 17.32
N ASN A 306 18.08 8.03 16.72
CA ASN A 306 17.13 8.99 17.29
C ASN A 306 16.28 8.32 18.34
N ASP A 307 16.92 8.06 19.44
CA ASP A 307 16.30 7.41 20.51
C ASP A 307 15.86 8.31 21.62
N SER A 308 15.24 7.76 22.51
CA SER A 308 15.05 8.08 23.89
C SER A 308 13.77 8.84 24.23
N THR A 309 13.15 9.55 23.36
CA THR A 309 11.86 10.19 23.67
C THR A 309 10.70 9.39 23.08
N GLY A 310 9.59 9.29 23.80
CA GLY A 310 8.44 8.42 23.48
C GLY A 310 7.92 8.47 22.05
N SER A 311 8.12 9.59 21.33
CA SER A 311 7.73 9.75 19.91
C SER A 311 8.52 8.87 18.94
N ALA A 312 9.78 8.55 19.20
CA ALA A 312 10.59 7.67 18.34
C ALA A 312 10.06 6.23 18.29
N ARG A 313 9.29 5.79 19.30
CA ARG A 313 8.69 4.46 19.34
C ARG A 313 7.55 4.28 18.35
N THR A 314 6.84 5.33 18.02
CA THR A 314 5.64 5.31 17.18
C THR A 314 5.94 5.69 15.74
N TYR A 315 7.04 6.40 15.49
CA TYR A 315 7.39 6.81 14.13
C TYR A 315 7.62 5.59 13.23
N ARG A 316 7.10 5.67 12.02
CA ARG A 316 7.19 4.63 11.00
C ARG A 316 7.95 5.18 9.81
N TYR A 317 9.15 4.67 9.59
CA TYR A 317 9.97 4.97 8.41
C TYR A 317 9.49 4.12 7.23
N LEU A 318 9.73 4.57 6.02
CA LEU A 318 9.34 3.90 4.78
C LEU A 318 10.55 3.21 4.15
N ALA A 319 10.33 1.99 3.64
CA ALA A 319 11.37 1.16 3.04
C ALA A 319 10.79 0.13 2.08
N SER A 320 11.68 -0.57 1.38
CA SER A 320 11.41 -1.88 0.79
C SER A 320 12.18 -2.94 1.53
N VAL A 321 11.64 -4.16 1.59
CA VAL A 321 12.35 -5.36 2.04
C VAL A 321 12.37 -6.37 0.91
N VAL A 322 13.53 -7.00 0.69
CA VAL A 322 13.67 -8.10 -0.26
C VAL A 322 14.02 -9.36 0.48
N TYR A 323 13.30 -10.43 0.19
CA TYR A 323 13.53 -11.76 0.72
C TYR A 323 13.36 -12.79 -0.40
N GLU A 324 14.40 -13.57 -0.67
CA GLU A 324 14.44 -14.58 -1.74
C GLU A 324 13.95 -14.06 -3.10
N GLY A 325 14.38 -12.86 -3.46
CA GLY A 325 14.02 -12.20 -4.71
C GLY A 325 12.61 -11.57 -4.72
N GLU A 326 11.80 -11.79 -3.69
CA GLU A 326 10.51 -11.12 -3.55
C GLU A 326 10.70 -9.73 -2.96
N VAL A 327 10.12 -8.72 -3.60
CA VAL A 327 10.21 -7.33 -3.17
C VAL A 327 8.91 -6.90 -2.52
N TYR A 328 8.99 -6.56 -1.25
CA TYR A 328 7.91 -5.94 -0.48
C TYR A 328 8.17 -4.43 -0.43
N ASP A 329 7.60 -3.70 -1.37
CA ASP A 329 7.83 -2.27 -1.50
C ASP A 329 6.83 -1.44 -0.67
N HIS A 330 7.20 -0.19 -0.37
CA HIS A 330 6.39 0.77 0.39
C HIS A 330 5.94 0.25 1.76
N ILE A 331 6.73 -0.63 2.38
CA ILE A 331 6.48 -1.09 3.73
C ILE A 331 6.92 -0.04 4.75
N ARG A 332 6.51 -0.25 5.99
CA ARG A 332 6.94 0.60 7.11
C ARG A 332 7.84 -0.19 8.06
N PHE A 333 8.85 0.48 8.60
CA PHE A 333 9.70 -0.11 9.62
C PHE A 333 9.90 0.82 10.81
N ARG A 334 10.26 0.24 11.94
CA ARG A 334 10.67 0.94 13.15
C ARG A 334 11.57 0.08 14.00
N ILE A 335 12.30 0.71 14.93
CA ILE A 335 13.00 -0.03 15.98
C ILE A 335 12.00 -0.73 16.90
N LYS A 336 12.33 -1.95 17.34
CA LYS A 336 11.56 -2.72 18.34
C LYS A 336 12.38 -2.88 19.62
N GLY A 337 11.71 -2.79 20.77
CA GLY A 337 12.32 -3.03 22.09
C GLY A 337 12.28 -1.81 23.00
N GLN A 338 12.60 -2.04 24.27
CA GLN A 338 12.69 -0.98 25.30
C GLN A 338 14.10 -0.33 25.26
N ALA A 339 14.29 0.77 25.99
CA ALA A 339 15.53 1.56 26.00
C ALA A 339 16.78 0.71 26.24
N SER A 340 16.73 -0.27 27.14
CA SER A 340 17.84 -1.17 27.44
C SER A 340 18.30 -2.05 26.28
N THR A 341 17.46 -2.33 25.28
CA THR A 341 17.79 -3.14 24.11
C THR A 341 18.35 -2.33 22.95
N ARG A 342 18.32 -0.99 23.03
CA ARG A 342 18.75 -0.07 21.97
C ARG A 342 20.19 0.43 22.12
N VAL A 343 20.76 0.26 23.30
CA VAL A 343 22.09 0.81 23.66
C VAL A 343 23.26 -0.06 23.15
N THR A 344 23.01 -1.28 22.69
CA THR A 344 24.05 -2.27 22.42
C THR A 344 24.38 -2.51 20.96
N GLY A 345 23.93 -1.63 20.04
CA GLY A 345 24.31 -1.69 18.62
C GLY A 345 23.58 -2.73 17.78
N LYS A 346 23.01 -3.80 18.36
CA LYS A 346 22.23 -4.82 17.64
C LYS A 346 20.74 -4.58 17.86
N ASN A 347 20.18 -3.64 17.11
CA ASN A 347 18.79 -3.25 17.23
C ASN A 347 17.86 -4.23 16.51
N LYS A 348 16.70 -4.50 17.10
CA LYS A 348 15.62 -5.27 16.48
C LYS A 348 14.76 -4.33 15.65
N ILE A 349 14.45 -4.71 14.43
CA ILE A 349 13.56 -3.99 13.54
C ILE A 349 12.20 -4.70 13.49
N LYS A 350 11.12 -3.93 13.51
CA LYS A 350 9.77 -4.39 13.20
C LYS A 350 9.38 -3.85 11.85
N TRP A 351 8.96 -4.73 10.94
CA TRP A 351 8.39 -4.39 9.64
C TRP A 351 6.87 -4.50 9.69
N ASN A 352 6.20 -3.61 8.98
CA ASN A 352 4.77 -3.64 8.74
C ASN A 352 4.55 -3.74 7.23
N PHE A 353 4.13 -4.91 6.78
CA PHE A 353 3.86 -5.19 5.37
C PHE A 353 2.47 -4.67 4.97
N ASN A 354 2.29 -4.43 3.68
CA ASN A 354 1.01 -4.01 3.12
C ASN A 354 -0.02 -5.15 3.21
N ARG A 355 -1.29 -4.81 3.40
CA ARG A 355 -2.36 -5.82 3.57
C ARG A 355 -2.55 -6.70 2.32
N SER A 356 -2.41 -6.12 1.13
CA SER A 356 -2.51 -6.81 -0.15
C SER A 356 -1.28 -7.66 -0.48
N HIS A 357 -0.11 -7.35 0.12
CA HIS A 357 1.15 -8.04 -0.13
C HIS A 357 1.82 -8.40 1.20
N ARG A 358 1.28 -9.44 1.83
CA ARG A 358 1.78 -9.93 3.13
C ARG A 358 3.08 -10.70 2.95
N PHE A 359 3.96 -10.59 3.92
CA PHE A 359 5.19 -11.37 3.95
C PHE A 359 4.89 -12.87 3.98
N GLN A 360 5.53 -13.61 3.08
CA GLN A 360 5.48 -15.06 3.01
C GLN A 360 6.88 -15.59 3.35
N ALA A 361 7.01 -16.16 4.54
CA ALA A 361 8.18 -16.97 4.85
C ALA A 361 8.06 -18.27 4.07
N ARG A 362 9.17 -18.76 3.51
CA ARG A 362 9.27 -20.15 3.05
C ARG A 362 9.72 -20.99 4.24
N ASP A 363 9.10 -22.13 4.40
CA ASP A 363 9.47 -23.16 5.39
C ASP A 363 10.81 -23.82 4.99
#